data_ac23540b39bc94a889a74bc253e45024
#
_entry.id   ac23540b39bc94a889a74bc253e45024
#
_cell.length_a   1.000
_cell.length_b   1.000
_cell.length_c   1.000
_cell.angle_alpha   90.00
_cell.angle_beta   90.00
_cell.angle_gamma   90.00
#
_symmetry.space_group_name_H-M   'P 1'
#
loop_
_entity.id
_entity.type
_entity.pdbx_description
1 polymer ?
#
loop_
_entity_poly.entity_id
_entity_poly.type
_entity_poly.pdbx_seq_one_letter_code
_entity_poly.pdbx_strand_id
1 'polypeptide(L)'
;MTDLCEYVGIDVSKAMLDVACFQSRAFQQFRNTPKGISKLVIWLLEIHPNLVVLEATGGLELACVAELMQAGLPVAVVNPGRIRGFARSIGQLAKTDKLDAMVIAHFAQATQPKPRKAPTPQEEQLSALLT
;
A
#
# COMPACT_ATOMS: atom_id res chain seq x y z
N MET A 1 3.33 -10.63 24.71
CA MET A 1 3.50 -10.61 23.28
C MET A 1 3.79 -9.22 22.79
N THR A 2 4.82 -9.09 22.04
CA THR A 2 5.21 -7.78 21.51
C THR A 2 4.35 -7.43 20.31
N ASP A 3 3.70 -6.28 20.40
CA ASP A 3 3.02 -5.73 19.23
C ASP A 3 4.07 -5.22 18.27
N LEU A 4 4.32 -5.98 17.22
CA LEU A 4 5.23 -5.56 16.19
C LEU A 4 4.57 -4.47 15.36
N CYS A 5 5.19 -3.28 15.35
CA CYS A 5 4.74 -2.21 14.46
C CYS A 5 5.16 -2.57 13.05
N GLU A 6 4.21 -2.99 12.23
CA GLU A 6 4.52 -3.36 10.86
C GLU A 6 4.02 -2.31 9.88
N TYR A 7 4.91 -1.90 9.00
CA TYR A 7 4.62 -0.95 7.92
C TYR A 7 4.80 -1.67 6.59
N VAL A 8 3.79 -1.57 5.74
CA VAL A 8 3.74 -2.34 4.50
C VAL A 8 3.80 -1.39 3.31
N GLY A 9 4.60 -1.75 2.31
CA GLY A 9 4.66 -1.05 1.05
C GLY A 9 4.20 -1.95 -0.07
N ILE A 10 3.40 -1.41 -0.99
CA ILE A 10 2.93 -2.15 -2.16
C ILE A 10 3.33 -1.39 -3.41
N ASP A 11 4.12 -2.04 -4.25
CA ASP A 11 4.48 -1.55 -5.57
C ASP A 11 3.51 -2.18 -6.57
N VAL A 12 2.73 -1.33 -7.25
CA VAL A 12 1.63 -1.77 -8.10
C VAL A 12 2.04 -1.68 -9.57
N SER A 13 1.83 -2.77 -10.29
CA SER A 13 1.95 -2.78 -11.75
C SER A 13 0.65 -3.34 -12.33
N LYS A 14 0.56 -3.36 -13.65
CA LYS A 14 -0.63 -3.87 -14.33
C LYS A 14 -0.92 -5.32 -13.93
N ALA A 15 0.13 -6.13 -13.85
CA ALA A 15 -0.02 -7.58 -13.63
C ALA A 15 0.17 -8.01 -12.18
N MET A 16 0.97 -7.27 -11.41
CA MET A 16 1.45 -7.74 -10.12
C MET A 16 1.36 -6.69 -9.02
N LEU A 17 1.24 -7.17 -7.81
CA LEU A 17 1.34 -6.39 -6.57
C LEU A 17 2.53 -6.96 -5.80
N ASP A 18 3.58 -6.15 -5.67
CA ASP A 18 4.78 -6.54 -4.93
C ASP A 18 4.69 -5.93 -3.54
N VAL A 19 4.70 -6.75 -2.51
CA VAL A 19 4.38 -6.35 -1.14
C VAL A 19 5.55 -6.64 -0.23
N ALA A 20 6.00 -5.62 0.48
CA ALA A 20 7.09 -5.75 1.44
C ALA A 20 6.66 -5.24 2.81
N CYS A 21 7.14 -5.91 3.86
CA CYS A 21 6.92 -5.52 5.24
C CYS A 21 8.24 -5.01 5.81
N PHE A 22 8.23 -3.82 6.39
CA PHE A 22 9.47 -3.18 6.81
C PHE A 22 10.13 -3.88 7.98
N GLN A 23 9.39 -4.19 9.04
CA GLN A 23 9.96 -4.75 10.26
C GLN A 23 10.39 -6.19 10.09
N SER A 24 9.53 -7.02 9.54
CA SER A 24 9.80 -8.45 9.37
C SER A 24 10.68 -8.76 8.16
N ARG A 25 10.76 -7.82 7.21
CA ARG A 25 11.44 -8.00 5.92
C ARG A 25 10.77 -9.04 5.04
N ALA A 26 9.52 -9.38 5.33
CA ALA A 26 8.75 -10.29 4.49
C ALA A 26 8.46 -9.66 3.13
N PHE A 27 8.44 -10.49 2.10
CA PHE A 27 8.13 -10.05 0.75
C PHE A 27 7.24 -11.10 0.09
N GLN A 28 6.15 -10.64 -0.53
CA GLN A 28 5.22 -11.50 -1.25
C GLN A 28 4.77 -10.81 -2.52
N GLN A 29 4.46 -11.62 -3.53
CA GLN A 29 3.90 -11.13 -4.78
C GLN A 29 2.50 -11.71 -4.96
N PHE A 30 1.58 -10.86 -5.39
CA PHE A 30 0.20 -11.24 -5.67
C PHE A 30 -0.15 -10.73 -7.07
N ARG A 31 -1.05 -11.42 -7.75
CA ARG A 31 -1.53 -10.92 -9.04
C ARG A 31 -2.47 -9.74 -8.81
N ASN A 32 -2.39 -8.75 -9.69
CA ASN A 32 -3.28 -7.59 -9.63
C ASN A 32 -4.62 -7.95 -10.31
N THR A 33 -5.33 -8.86 -9.69
CA THR A 33 -6.63 -9.39 -10.12
C THR A 33 -7.52 -9.46 -8.89
N PRO A 34 -8.84 -9.55 -9.06
CA PRO A 34 -9.72 -9.70 -7.89
C PRO A 34 -9.32 -10.85 -6.97
N LYS A 35 -8.94 -11.98 -7.54
CA LYS A 35 -8.51 -13.14 -6.75
C LYS A 35 -7.19 -12.88 -6.04
N GLY A 36 -6.23 -12.27 -6.73
CA GLY A 36 -4.93 -11.95 -6.14
C GLY A 36 -5.06 -10.92 -5.03
N ILE A 37 -5.89 -9.90 -5.23
CA ILE A 37 -6.14 -8.88 -4.21
C ILE A 37 -6.80 -9.49 -2.98
N SER A 38 -7.74 -10.43 -3.17
CA SER A 38 -8.37 -11.11 -2.04
C SER A 38 -7.35 -11.88 -1.20
N LYS A 39 -6.39 -12.53 -1.85
CA LYS A 39 -5.32 -13.24 -1.15
C LYS A 39 -4.42 -12.26 -0.38
N LEU A 40 -4.12 -11.12 -0.98
CA LEU A 40 -3.35 -10.07 -0.33
C LEU A 40 -4.05 -9.57 0.92
N VAL A 41 -5.35 -9.30 0.83
CA VAL A 41 -6.14 -8.83 1.97
C VAL A 41 -6.08 -9.82 3.12
N ILE A 42 -6.27 -11.11 2.83
CA ILE A 42 -6.21 -12.16 3.86
C ILE A 42 -4.84 -12.15 4.55
N TRP A 43 -3.77 -12.08 3.75
CA TRP A 43 -2.41 -12.07 4.28
C TRP A 43 -2.16 -10.86 5.17
N LEU A 44 -2.61 -9.67 4.73
CA LEU A 44 -2.42 -8.44 5.50
C LEU A 44 -3.27 -8.42 6.78
N LEU A 45 -4.47 -8.99 6.75
CA LEU A 45 -5.29 -9.07 7.95
C LEU A 45 -4.62 -9.90 9.05
N GLU A 46 -3.87 -10.92 8.68
CA GLU A 46 -3.11 -11.73 9.64
C GLU A 46 -1.94 -10.95 10.24
N ILE A 47 -1.35 -10.04 9.45
CA ILE A 47 -0.20 -9.24 9.88
C ILE A 47 -0.61 -8.11 10.82
N HIS A 48 -1.80 -7.57 10.66
CA HIS A 48 -2.29 -6.39 11.39
C HIS A 48 -1.35 -5.18 11.23
N PRO A 49 -1.13 -4.71 9.98
CA PRO A 49 -0.18 -3.62 9.76
C PRO A 49 -0.66 -2.31 10.37
N ASN A 50 0.29 -1.49 10.80
CA ASN A 50 0.00 -0.14 11.27
C ASN A 50 -0.37 0.79 10.11
N LEU A 51 0.17 0.51 8.92
CA LEU A 51 -0.08 1.32 7.74
C LEU A 51 0.34 0.55 6.50
N VAL A 52 -0.47 0.66 5.45
CA VAL A 52 -0.17 0.11 4.13
C VAL A 52 -0.07 1.29 3.16
N VAL A 53 1.08 1.46 2.54
CA VAL A 53 1.32 2.56 1.61
C VAL A 53 1.45 2.01 0.19
N LEU A 54 0.73 2.65 -0.73
CA LEU A 54 0.84 2.38 -2.16
C LEU A 54 1.24 3.67 -2.87
N GLU A 55 1.97 3.51 -3.96
CA GLU A 55 2.31 4.61 -4.85
C GLU A 55 1.18 4.78 -5.86
N ALA A 56 0.77 6.02 -6.12
CA ALA A 56 -0.22 6.31 -7.16
C ALA A 56 0.36 5.97 -8.54
N THR A 57 -0.37 5.21 -9.34
CA THR A 57 0.11 4.67 -10.63
C THR A 57 -0.82 4.97 -11.80
N GLY A 58 -1.62 6.03 -11.69
CA GLY A 58 -2.54 6.40 -12.76
C GLY A 58 -3.79 5.55 -12.83
N GLY A 59 -4.13 4.83 -11.76
CA GLY A 59 -5.36 4.07 -11.66
C GLY A 59 -5.19 2.58 -11.43
N LEU A 60 -4.00 2.03 -11.65
CA LEU A 60 -3.75 0.60 -11.45
C LEU A 60 -3.91 0.17 -9.98
N GLU A 61 -3.76 1.10 -9.05
CA GLU A 61 -3.88 0.85 -7.62
C GLU A 61 -5.31 0.85 -7.11
N LEU A 62 -6.27 1.36 -7.89
CA LEU A 62 -7.61 1.66 -7.38
C LEU A 62 -8.35 0.43 -6.85
N ALA A 63 -8.32 -0.67 -7.57
CA ALA A 63 -9.00 -1.89 -7.14
C ALA A 63 -8.40 -2.41 -5.83
N CYS A 64 -7.09 -2.40 -5.74
CA CYS A 64 -6.39 -2.85 -4.53
C CYS A 64 -6.72 -1.95 -3.35
N VAL A 65 -6.65 -0.63 -3.53
CA VAL A 65 -6.96 0.34 -2.47
C VAL A 65 -8.39 0.14 -1.97
N ALA A 66 -9.34 -0.01 -2.89
CA ALA A 66 -10.76 -0.19 -2.51
C ALA A 66 -10.94 -1.43 -1.63
N GLU A 67 -10.35 -2.56 -2.01
CA GLU A 67 -10.48 -3.80 -1.26
C GLU A 67 -9.78 -3.73 0.10
N LEU A 68 -8.61 -3.11 0.14
CA LEU A 68 -7.88 -2.93 1.41
C LEU A 68 -8.69 -2.07 2.39
N MET A 69 -9.25 -0.96 1.90
CA MET A 69 -10.04 -0.06 2.74
C MET A 69 -11.33 -0.72 3.19
N GLN A 70 -11.97 -1.48 2.30
CA GLN A 70 -13.20 -2.19 2.62
C GLN A 70 -12.96 -3.24 3.73
N ALA A 71 -11.77 -3.81 3.76
CA ALA A 71 -11.38 -4.77 4.80
C ALA A 71 -11.00 -4.09 6.12
N GLY A 72 -11.02 -2.77 6.17
CA GLY A 72 -10.69 -2.04 7.38
C GLY A 72 -9.20 -1.81 7.60
N LEU A 73 -8.37 -2.03 6.59
CA LEU A 73 -6.93 -1.82 6.70
C LEU A 73 -6.58 -0.33 6.56
N PRO A 74 -5.59 0.15 7.31
CA PRO A 74 -5.15 1.55 7.18
C PRO A 74 -4.31 1.73 5.92
N VAL A 75 -4.80 2.52 4.98
CA VAL A 75 -4.19 2.67 3.65
C VAL A 75 -3.88 4.13 3.34
N ALA A 76 -2.69 4.40 2.85
CA ALA A 76 -2.32 5.71 2.33
C ALA A 76 -1.77 5.54 0.92
N VAL A 77 -2.22 6.40 0.01
CA VAL A 77 -1.71 6.44 -1.37
C VAL A 77 -0.89 7.72 -1.52
N VAL A 78 0.36 7.57 -1.95
CA VAL A 78 1.28 8.70 -2.00
C VAL A 78 1.76 8.96 -3.42
N ASN A 79 2.20 10.19 -3.63
CA ASN A 79 2.75 10.63 -4.92
C ASN A 79 4.08 9.93 -5.20
N PRO A 80 4.28 9.40 -6.43
CA PRO A 80 5.54 8.75 -6.79
C PRO A 80 6.78 9.63 -6.57
N GLY A 81 6.66 10.94 -6.73
CA GLY A 81 7.77 11.86 -6.49
C GLY A 81 8.28 11.81 -5.07
N ARG A 82 7.37 11.66 -4.10
CA ARG A 82 7.77 11.53 -2.70
C ARG A 82 8.56 10.25 -2.44
N ILE A 83 8.13 9.16 -3.06
CA ILE A 83 8.84 7.87 -2.91
C ILE A 83 10.24 7.98 -3.54
N ARG A 84 10.34 8.54 -4.75
CA ARG A 84 11.64 8.73 -5.40
C ARG A 84 12.58 9.63 -4.61
N GLY A 85 12.04 10.73 -4.06
CA GLY A 85 12.82 11.62 -3.21
C GLY A 85 13.36 10.93 -1.98
N PHE A 86 12.51 10.13 -1.33
CA PHE A 86 12.91 9.35 -0.17
C PHE A 86 13.98 8.32 -0.54
N ALA A 87 13.79 7.61 -1.66
CA ALA A 87 14.77 6.61 -2.12
C ALA A 87 16.15 7.24 -2.33
N ARG A 88 16.18 8.43 -2.94
CA ARG A 88 17.45 9.15 -3.13
C ARG A 88 18.06 9.56 -1.80
N SER A 89 17.25 10.02 -0.86
CA SER A 89 17.74 10.48 0.44
C SER A 89 18.40 9.37 1.25
N ILE A 90 17.97 8.12 1.07
CA ILE A 90 18.57 6.97 1.75
C ILE A 90 19.60 6.24 0.88
N GLY A 91 19.92 6.78 -0.30
CA GLY A 91 20.92 6.20 -1.17
C GLY A 91 20.49 4.93 -1.90
N GLN A 92 19.20 4.68 -2.02
CA GLN A 92 18.68 3.49 -2.68
C GLN A 92 18.54 3.76 -4.17
N LEU A 93 19.55 3.37 -4.95
CA LEU A 93 19.61 3.65 -6.38
C LEU A 93 19.26 2.44 -7.26
N ALA A 94 19.47 1.22 -6.75
CA ALA A 94 19.18 0.01 -7.52
C ALA A 94 17.66 -0.24 -7.55
N LYS A 95 17.15 -0.69 -8.71
CA LYS A 95 15.74 -0.99 -8.90
C LYS A 95 15.52 -2.48 -9.09
N THR A 96 14.81 -3.08 -8.16
CA THR A 96 14.24 -4.41 -8.29
C THR A 96 12.86 -4.38 -7.64
N ASP A 97 11.98 -5.30 -8.01
CA ASP A 97 10.62 -5.34 -7.46
C ASP A 97 10.62 -5.37 -5.93
N LYS A 98 11.50 -6.20 -5.36
CA LYS A 98 11.62 -6.31 -3.91
C LYS A 98 12.13 -5.02 -3.28
N LEU A 99 13.13 -4.39 -3.88
CA LEU A 99 13.68 -3.13 -3.35
C LEU A 99 12.68 -2.00 -3.47
N ASP A 100 11.92 -1.94 -4.59
CA ASP A 100 10.91 -0.90 -4.78
C ASP A 100 9.81 -1.00 -3.71
N ALA A 101 9.31 -2.19 -3.46
CA ALA A 101 8.29 -2.41 -2.43
C ALA A 101 8.85 -2.10 -1.04
N MET A 102 10.11 -2.48 -0.77
CA MET A 102 10.73 -2.23 0.52
C MET A 102 10.99 -0.75 0.75
N VAL A 103 11.34 0.01 -0.29
CA VAL A 103 11.49 1.47 -0.18
C VAL A 103 10.15 2.10 0.22
N ILE A 104 9.05 1.63 -0.37
CA ILE A 104 7.71 2.12 -0.01
C ILE A 104 7.39 1.78 1.45
N ALA A 105 7.70 0.57 1.89
CA ALA A 105 7.50 0.16 3.28
C ALA A 105 8.35 1.00 4.24
N HIS A 106 9.59 1.27 3.87
CA HIS A 106 10.48 2.12 4.65
C HIS A 106 9.95 3.55 4.72
N PHE A 107 9.46 4.07 3.58
CA PHE A 107 8.82 5.39 3.54
C PHE A 107 7.62 5.43 4.49
N ALA A 108 6.80 4.38 4.51
CA ALA A 108 5.66 4.29 5.39
C ALA A 108 6.07 4.39 6.86
N GLN A 109 7.11 3.68 7.24
CA GLN A 109 7.64 3.68 8.61
C GLN A 109 8.23 5.04 8.98
N ALA A 110 9.02 5.63 8.08
CA ALA A 110 9.76 6.86 8.39
C ALA A 110 8.86 8.10 8.41
N THR A 111 7.88 8.19 7.51
CA THR A 111 7.07 9.40 7.36
C THR A 111 5.65 9.26 7.91
N GLN A 112 5.16 8.05 8.02
CA GLN A 112 3.83 7.73 8.55
C GLN A 112 2.74 8.64 8.00
N PRO A 113 2.51 8.62 6.66
CA PRO A 113 1.44 9.43 6.07
C PRO A 113 0.10 9.01 6.62
N LYS A 114 -0.82 9.97 6.69
CA LYS A 114 -2.14 9.71 7.26
C LYS A 114 -2.94 8.74 6.38
N PRO A 115 -3.57 7.71 6.98
CA PRO A 115 -4.42 6.81 6.22
C PRO A 115 -5.62 7.55 5.64
N ARG A 116 -6.09 7.08 4.49
CA ARG A 116 -7.33 7.56 3.91
C ARG A 116 -8.50 7.18 4.79
N LYS A 117 -9.48 8.07 4.88
CA LYS A 117 -10.74 7.75 5.53
C LYS A 117 -11.68 7.11 4.53
N ALA A 118 -12.40 6.07 4.96
CA ALA A 118 -13.46 5.51 4.15
C ALA A 118 -14.50 6.60 3.91
N PRO A 119 -15.08 6.72 2.68
CA PRO A 119 -16.12 7.72 2.43
C PRO A 119 -17.33 7.49 3.32
N THR A 120 -17.92 8.56 3.83
CA THR A 120 -19.19 8.47 4.54
C THR A 120 -20.29 8.13 3.54
N PRO A 121 -21.43 7.59 4.00
CA PRO A 121 -22.56 7.37 3.09
C PRO A 121 -22.98 8.64 2.33
N GLN A 122 -22.86 9.80 2.97
CA GLN A 122 -23.17 11.08 2.31
C GLN A 122 -22.18 11.40 1.22
N GLU A 123 -20.91 11.18 1.46
CA GLU A 123 -19.84 11.39 0.47
C GLU A 123 -20.02 10.46 -0.73
N GLU A 124 -20.37 9.20 -0.48
CA GLU A 124 -20.65 8.25 -1.56
C GLU A 124 -21.85 8.67 -2.40
N GLN A 125 -22.91 9.13 -1.76
CA GLN A 125 -24.08 9.64 -2.46
C GLN A 125 -23.74 10.83 -3.34
N LEU A 126 -22.98 11.77 -2.81
CA LEU A 126 -22.58 12.96 -3.55
C LEU A 126 -21.71 12.58 -4.75
N SER A 127 -20.78 11.68 -4.56
CA SER A 127 -19.91 11.18 -5.64
C SER A 127 -20.74 10.53 -6.75
N ALA A 128 -21.72 9.71 -6.38
CA ALA A 128 -22.62 9.06 -7.34
C ALA A 128 -23.44 10.09 -8.13
N LEU A 129 -23.85 11.16 -7.49
CA LEU A 129 -24.62 12.22 -8.15
C LEU A 129 -23.79 13.05 -9.10
N LEU A 130 -22.48 13.16 -8.86
CA LEU A 130 -21.57 13.94 -9.68
C LEU A 130 -21.00 13.17 -10.86
N THR A 131 -21.16 11.87 -10.89
CA THR A 131 -20.76 11.04 -12.02
C THR A 131 -21.97 10.76 -12.90
#